data_0e21310d5143147fcc10e3fddeb8b9e2
#
_entry.id   0e21310d5143147fcc10e3fddeb8b9e2
#
_cell.length_a   1.000
_cell.length_b   1.000
_cell.length_c   1.000
_cell.angle_alpha   90.00
_cell.angle_beta   90.00
_cell.angle_gamma   90.00
#
_symmetry.space_group_name_H-M   'P 1'
#
loop_
_entity.id
_entity.type
_entity.pdbx_description
1 polymer ?
#
loop_
_entity_poly.entity_id
_entity_poly.type
_entity_poly.pdbx_seq_one_letter_code
_entity_poly.pdbx_strand_id
1 'polypeptide(L)'
;MGRYILALDQGTTSSRAILFDEEQNMVGVAQKEFPQLYPQEGWVEHDPMEIWSSQYAVMMEVIAKTGVSPADIAAIGITNQRETTILWERATGRPIANAIVWQCRRTAPLVDRLLEEGLGEHIRKTTGLVPDAYFSATKIKWLLDHVEGARERARRGEILFGTVDTWLLWKLTGGAVHVTDVTNASRTMLFDIHRLDWDDTLLQALDIPRAMLPEVRDSSAVYGYADLGGAKVPIAGIAGDQQAALFGQTCFAPGEAKNTYGTGCFLLMNTGETPCESRNGLITTVAAGLNGRAEYALEGSVFVGGAVIQWLRDELRFLTESRDAEYYAQKVADTGGVYLVPAFTGLGAPYWDMYARGCLIGLTRGTRREHIIRAAQESIAYQVADLVQAMERDTGVPLKALRADGGASRDGFLMQFQADILDRSVLRPVVRETTALGAAYLAGLAVGVWRDREELRGLWKRDAEFQPEMDPARRETLLQGWHRAVERSRGWAQG
;
A
#
# COMPACT_ATOMS: atom_id res chain seq x y z
N MET A 1 7.82 22.57 23.31
CA MET A 1 7.27 21.81 22.17
C MET A 1 7.31 20.34 22.56
N GLY A 2 6.29 19.56 22.19
CA GLY A 2 6.29 18.12 22.41
C GLY A 2 7.45 17.46 21.67
N ARG A 3 8.01 16.41 22.25
CA ARG A 3 9.20 15.71 21.75
C ARG A 3 8.90 14.46 20.95
N TYR A 4 7.62 14.07 20.87
CA TYR A 4 7.22 12.79 20.29
C TYR A 4 6.18 12.97 19.21
N ILE A 5 6.19 12.08 18.23
CA ILE A 5 5.13 11.94 17.22
C ILE A 5 4.48 10.57 17.39
N LEU A 6 3.17 10.55 17.47
CA LEU A 6 2.37 9.34 17.56
C LEU A 6 1.86 8.97 16.18
N ALA A 7 2.32 7.86 15.62
CA ALA A 7 1.84 7.31 14.36
C ALA A 7 0.79 6.24 14.60
N LEU A 8 -0.36 6.36 13.95
CA LEU A 8 -1.43 5.37 13.90
C LEU A 8 -1.40 4.68 12.55
N ASP A 9 -1.16 3.38 12.53
CA ASP A 9 -1.06 2.55 11.33
C ASP A 9 -2.20 1.53 11.34
N GLN A 10 -3.23 1.81 10.54
CA GLN A 10 -4.40 0.96 10.41
C GLN A 10 -4.24 0.03 9.22
N GLY A 11 -3.66 -1.12 9.43
CA GLY A 11 -3.49 -2.16 8.41
C GLY A 11 -4.78 -2.93 8.11
N THR A 12 -4.70 -3.86 7.18
CA THR A 12 -5.84 -4.71 6.79
C THR A 12 -6.23 -5.70 7.89
N THR A 13 -5.26 -6.25 8.61
CA THR A 13 -5.50 -7.31 9.63
C THR A 13 -5.25 -6.87 11.05
N SER A 14 -4.60 -5.73 11.25
CA SER A 14 -4.23 -5.24 12.58
C SER A 14 -4.15 -3.73 12.63
N SER A 15 -4.38 -3.19 13.80
CA SER A 15 -4.15 -1.79 14.17
C SER A 15 -2.85 -1.69 14.93
N ARG A 16 -2.07 -0.66 14.64
CA ARG A 16 -0.78 -0.42 15.29
C ARG A 16 -0.66 1.05 15.70
N ALA A 17 0.02 1.31 16.80
CA ALA A 17 0.42 2.64 17.22
C ALA A 17 1.90 2.63 17.60
N ILE A 18 2.66 3.58 17.06
CA ILE A 18 4.09 3.72 17.30
C ILE A 18 4.38 5.14 17.75
N LEU A 19 5.14 5.27 18.82
CA LEU A 19 5.63 6.55 19.31
C LEU A 19 7.09 6.72 18.87
N PHE A 20 7.37 7.78 18.11
CA PHE A 20 8.69 8.15 17.65
C PHE A 20 9.20 9.40 18.39
N ASP A 21 10.52 9.45 18.66
CA ASP A 21 11.19 10.69 19.08
C ASP A 21 11.66 11.52 17.87
N GLU A 22 12.29 12.65 18.12
CA GLU A 22 12.82 13.56 17.10
C GLU A 22 13.94 12.94 16.26
N GLU A 23 14.67 11.94 16.81
CA GLU A 23 15.72 11.17 16.14
C GLU A 23 15.20 9.93 15.42
N GLN A 24 13.87 9.75 15.31
CA GLN A 24 13.16 8.61 14.69
C GLN A 24 13.30 7.28 15.45
N ASN A 25 13.77 7.28 16.67
CA ASN A 25 13.77 6.04 17.44
C ASN A 25 12.34 5.67 17.81
N MET A 26 12.02 4.37 17.69
CA MET A 26 10.76 3.83 18.19
C MET A 26 10.81 3.74 19.71
N VAL A 27 10.16 4.67 20.40
CA VAL A 27 10.07 4.71 21.87
C VAL A 27 9.14 3.66 22.41
N GLY A 28 8.09 3.35 21.67
CA GLY A 28 7.15 2.29 22.00
C GLY A 28 6.28 1.89 20.81
N VAL A 29 5.76 0.66 20.91
CA VAL A 29 4.83 0.10 19.93
C VAL A 29 3.75 -0.71 20.64
N ALA A 30 2.53 -0.60 20.14
CA ALA A 30 1.40 -1.47 20.48
C ALA A 30 0.71 -1.92 19.20
N GLN A 31 0.26 -3.16 19.17
CA GLN A 31 -0.42 -3.75 17.99
C GLN A 31 -1.52 -4.69 18.46
N LYS A 32 -2.64 -4.69 17.75
CA LYS A 32 -3.77 -5.58 17.99
C LYS A 32 -4.39 -5.99 16.66
N GLU A 33 -4.60 -7.29 16.48
CA GLU A 33 -5.40 -7.83 15.39
C GLU A 33 -6.89 -7.58 15.63
N PHE A 34 -7.68 -7.53 14.54
CA PHE A 34 -9.14 -7.43 14.60
C PHE A 34 -9.79 -8.41 13.62
N PRO A 35 -11.05 -8.81 13.85
CA PRO A 35 -11.73 -9.82 13.04
C PRO A 35 -11.89 -9.42 11.58
N GLN A 36 -11.66 -10.38 10.69
CA GLN A 36 -11.96 -10.30 9.27
C GLN A 36 -13.27 -11.01 9.00
N LEU A 37 -14.17 -10.44 8.21
CA LEU A 37 -15.48 -10.99 7.91
C LEU A 37 -15.56 -11.42 6.45
N TYR A 38 -16.02 -12.63 6.21
CA TYR A 38 -16.16 -13.24 4.87
C TYR A 38 -17.60 -13.72 4.66
N PRO A 39 -18.59 -12.81 4.44
CA PRO A 39 -20.01 -13.17 4.40
C PRO A 39 -20.38 -14.10 3.25
N GLN A 40 -19.68 -13.98 2.12
CA GLN A 40 -19.87 -14.79 0.92
C GLN A 40 -18.53 -14.99 0.21
N GLU A 41 -18.49 -15.89 -0.76
CA GLU A 41 -17.31 -16.09 -1.60
C GLU A 41 -16.91 -14.79 -2.32
N GLY A 42 -15.64 -14.42 -2.21
CA GLY A 42 -15.10 -13.18 -2.78
C GLY A 42 -15.51 -11.90 -2.05
N TRP A 43 -16.27 -11.98 -0.96
CA TRP A 43 -16.64 -10.84 -0.14
C TRP A 43 -15.71 -10.72 1.07
N VAL A 44 -15.25 -9.50 1.31
CA VAL A 44 -14.40 -9.18 2.48
C VAL A 44 -14.92 -7.91 3.13
N GLU A 45 -15.18 -7.99 4.42
CA GLU A 45 -15.71 -6.90 5.22
C GLU A 45 -14.97 -6.73 6.54
N HIS A 46 -15.00 -5.49 7.06
CA HIS A 46 -14.62 -5.18 8.42
C HIS A 46 -15.76 -4.49 9.16
N ASP A 47 -15.85 -4.70 10.46
CA ASP A 47 -16.68 -3.84 11.32
C ASP A 47 -15.94 -2.51 11.55
N PRO A 48 -16.51 -1.35 11.12
CA PRO A 48 -15.86 -0.06 11.35
C PRO A 48 -15.63 0.26 12.83
N MET A 49 -16.45 -0.32 13.73
CA MET A 49 -16.27 -0.12 15.16
C MET A 49 -15.11 -0.93 15.72
N GLU A 50 -14.82 -2.11 15.15
CA GLU A 50 -13.60 -2.87 15.48
C GLU A 50 -12.33 -2.14 14.99
N ILE A 51 -12.36 -1.56 13.78
CA ILE A 51 -11.27 -0.69 13.31
C ILE A 51 -11.02 0.44 14.31
N TRP A 52 -12.08 1.16 14.72
CA TRP A 52 -11.96 2.27 15.66
C TRP A 52 -11.48 1.79 17.03
N SER A 53 -12.13 0.78 17.62
CA SER A 53 -11.84 0.34 18.98
C SER A 53 -10.44 -0.25 19.13
N SER A 54 -9.99 -1.01 18.13
CA SER A 54 -8.63 -1.58 18.12
C SER A 54 -7.58 -0.49 17.93
N GLN A 55 -7.79 0.48 17.04
CA GLN A 55 -6.85 1.59 16.84
C GLN A 55 -6.77 2.51 18.07
N TYR A 56 -7.91 2.82 18.68
CA TYR A 56 -7.94 3.59 19.92
C TYR A 56 -7.25 2.85 21.06
N ALA A 57 -7.49 1.55 21.20
CA ALA A 57 -6.87 0.72 22.23
C ALA A 57 -5.34 0.71 22.14
N VAL A 58 -4.77 0.47 20.94
CA VAL A 58 -3.30 0.46 20.76
C VAL A 58 -2.70 1.86 20.91
N MET A 59 -3.42 2.91 20.55
CA MET A 59 -3.02 4.29 20.80
C MET A 59 -2.87 4.57 22.30
N MET A 60 -3.87 4.21 23.09
CA MET A 60 -3.82 4.40 24.55
C MET A 60 -2.80 3.47 25.21
N GLU A 61 -2.65 2.25 24.69
CA GLU A 61 -1.68 1.27 25.20
C GLU A 61 -0.23 1.75 25.02
N VAL A 62 0.13 2.29 23.86
CA VAL A 62 1.52 2.76 23.63
C VAL A 62 1.85 3.96 24.52
N ILE A 63 0.91 4.88 24.73
CA ILE A 63 1.07 6.01 25.66
C ILE A 63 1.28 5.50 27.08
N ALA A 64 0.44 4.57 27.53
CA ALA A 64 0.55 4.00 28.90
C ALA A 64 1.85 3.20 29.10
N LYS A 65 2.25 2.39 28.10
CA LYS A 65 3.49 1.59 28.17
C LYS A 65 4.75 2.43 28.21
N THR A 66 4.78 3.54 27.48
CA THR A 66 5.95 4.44 27.42
C THR A 66 6.01 5.41 28.58
N GLY A 67 4.87 5.67 29.25
CA GLY A 67 4.76 6.69 30.28
C GLY A 67 4.92 8.13 29.77
N VAL A 68 4.90 8.33 28.43
CA VAL A 68 4.99 9.66 27.83
C VAL A 68 3.70 10.42 28.13
N SER A 69 3.86 11.67 28.60
CA SER A 69 2.71 12.53 28.79
C SER A 69 2.06 12.90 27.47
N PRO A 70 0.72 12.82 27.32
CA PRO A 70 0.04 13.32 26.12
C PRO A 70 0.41 14.77 25.74
N ALA A 71 0.79 15.60 26.72
CA ALA A 71 1.24 16.97 26.48
C ALA A 71 2.62 17.04 25.78
N ASP A 72 3.40 15.97 25.81
CA ASP A 72 4.70 15.87 25.13
C ASP A 72 4.57 15.28 23.71
N ILE A 73 3.36 14.88 23.28
CA ILE A 73 3.08 14.44 21.92
C ILE A 73 2.81 15.68 21.06
N ALA A 74 3.72 15.97 20.14
CA ALA A 74 3.64 17.14 19.26
C ALA A 74 2.53 17.02 18.22
N ALA A 75 2.33 15.80 17.67
CA ALA A 75 1.28 15.53 16.68
C ALA A 75 0.97 14.04 16.56
N ILE A 76 -0.18 13.76 15.95
CA ILE A 76 -0.62 12.43 15.49
C ILE A 76 -0.53 12.39 13.97
N GLY A 77 0.11 11.33 13.42
CA GLY A 77 0.06 10.95 12.03
C GLY A 77 -0.79 9.70 11.83
N ILE A 78 -1.59 9.65 10.77
CA ILE A 78 -2.44 8.51 10.42
C ILE A 78 -1.98 7.93 9.08
N THR A 79 -1.80 6.63 9.04
CA THR A 79 -1.67 5.87 7.80
C THR A 79 -2.60 4.67 7.83
N ASN A 80 -3.06 4.21 6.68
CA ASN A 80 -4.14 3.26 6.62
C ASN A 80 -4.10 2.38 5.37
N GLN A 81 -4.70 1.18 5.48
CA GLN A 81 -5.14 0.42 4.32
C GLN A 81 -6.02 1.31 3.44
N ARG A 82 -5.72 1.35 2.15
CA ARG A 82 -6.40 2.24 1.20
C ARG A 82 -7.71 1.63 0.70
N GLU A 83 -8.52 2.38 0.00
CA GLU A 83 -9.73 2.01 -0.75
C GLU A 83 -10.88 1.42 0.09
N THR A 84 -10.62 0.88 1.27
CA THR A 84 -11.65 0.33 2.16
C THR A 84 -12.70 1.40 2.46
N THR A 85 -13.97 1.08 2.18
CA THR A 85 -15.07 2.04 2.09
C THR A 85 -15.98 1.94 3.30
N ILE A 86 -16.19 3.07 3.98
CA ILE A 86 -17.05 3.18 5.16
C ILE A 86 -18.09 4.26 4.93
N LEU A 87 -19.37 3.96 5.23
CA LEU A 87 -20.47 4.91 5.24
C LEU A 87 -21.07 4.98 6.64
N TRP A 88 -21.32 6.20 7.13
CA TRP A 88 -21.91 6.40 8.46
C TRP A 88 -22.85 7.59 8.52
N GLU A 89 -23.70 7.60 9.52
CA GLU A 89 -24.60 8.70 9.80
C GLU A 89 -23.84 9.91 10.38
N ARG A 90 -24.01 11.09 9.78
CA ARG A 90 -23.39 12.34 10.27
C ARG A 90 -23.79 12.68 11.70
N ALA A 91 -25.05 12.49 12.06
CA ALA A 91 -25.58 12.92 13.36
C ALA A 91 -25.11 12.03 14.51
N THR A 92 -24.91 10.74 14.28
CA THR A 92 -24.64 9.75 15.32
C THR A 92 -23.23 9.17 15.25
N GLY A 93 -22.56 9.27 14.10
CA GLY A 93 -21.34 8.57 13.81
C GLY A 93 -21.50 7.04 13.74
N ARG A 94 -22.74 6.54 13.56
CA ARG A 94 -23.04 5.11 13.46
C ARG A 94 -22.83 4.63 12.03
N PRO A 95 -22.01 3.59 11.78
CA PRO A 95 -21.91 2.97 10.47
C PRO A 95 -23.27 2.43 10.01
N ILE A 96 -23.59 2.60 8.72
CA ILE A 96 -24.84 2.08 8.13
C ILE A 96 -24.71 0.65 7.64
N ALA A 97 -23.48 0.17 7.48
CA ALA A 97 -23.11 -1.19 7.09
C ALA A 97 -21.66 -1.49 7.50
N ASN A 98 -21.23 -2.74 7.38
CA ASN A 98 -19.83 -3.08 7.47
C ASN A 98 -19.00 -2.36 6.39
N ALA A 99 -17.74 -2.07 6.68
CA ALA A 99 -16.80 -1.56 5.70
C ALA A 99 -16.55 -2.60 4.60
N ILE A 100 -16.61 -2.19 3.34
CA ILE A 100 -16.23 -3.05 2.22
C ILE A 100 -14.73 -2.88 1.98
N VAL A 101 -13.98 -3.97 2.20
CA VAL A 101 -12.52 -3.97 2.15
C VAL A 101 -12.02 -3.92 0.71
N TRP A 102 -10.83 -3.36 0.50
CA TRP A 102 -10.18 -3.24 -0.80
C TRP A 102 -10.07 -4.57 -1.58
N GLN A 103 -9.94 -5.70 -0.87
CA GLN A 103 -9.87 -7.05 -1.45
C GLN A 103 -11.21 -7.57 -1.98
N CYS A 104 -12.33 -6.95 -1.60
CA CYS A 104 -13.68 -7.45 -1.90
C CYS A 104 -14.01 -7.31 -3.39
N ARG A 105 -14.48 -8.40 -4.01
CA ARG A 105 -14.78 -8.48 -5.45
C ARG A 105 -16.26 -8.33 -5.79
N ARG A 106 -17.15 -8.09 -4.80
CA ARG A 106 -18.61 -8.02 -5.00
C ARG A 106 -19.06 -7.00 -6.04
N THR A 107 -18.27 -5.97 -6.28
CA THR A 107 -18.60 -4.87 -7.19
C THR A 107 -18.03 -5.04 -8.60
N ALA A 108 -17.41 -6.18 -8.93
CA ALA A 108 -16.88 -6.43 -10.27
C ALA A 108 -17.93 -6.22 -11.39
N PRO A 109 -19.22 -6.65 -11.25
CA PRO A 109 -20.23 -6.37 -12.27
C PRO A 109 -20.56 -4.89 -12.48
N LEU A 110 -20.29 -4.03 -11.48
CA LEU A 110 -20.41 -2.58 -11.65
C LEU A 110 -19.28 -2.02 -12.50
N VAL A 111 -18.09 -2.57 -12.38
CA VAL A 111 -16.95 -2.19 -13.23
C VAL A 111 -17.20 -2.56 -14.69
N ASP A 112 -17.72 -3.77 -14.94
CA ASP A 112 -18.07 -4.21 -16.30
C ASP A 112 -19.05 -3.23 -16.95
N ARG A 113 -20.09 -2.79 -16.23
CA ARG A 113 -21.03 -1.77 -16.71
C ARG A 113 -20.36 -0.44 -17.03
N LEU A 114 -19.47 0.05 -16.19
CA LEU A 114 -18.73 1.30 -16.46
C LEU A 114 -17.89 1.20 -17.74
N LEU A 115 -17.32 0.04 -18.01
CA LEU A 115 -16.58 -0.24 -19.23
C LEU A 115 -17.51 -0.28 -20.46
N GLU A 116 -18.67 -0.95 -20.36
CA GLU A 116 -19.70 -0.98 -21.41
C GLU A 116 -20.27 0.41 -21.71
N GLU A 117 -20.39 1.27 -20.70
CA GLU A 117 -20.80 2.67 -20.84
C GLU A 117 -19.70 3.59 -21.42
N GLY A 118 -18.50 3.05 -21.69
CA GLY A 118 -17.38 3.76 -22.30
C GLY A 118 -16.58 4.66 -21.36
N LEU A 119 -16.74 4.51 -20.05
CA LEU A 119 -16.05 5.34 -19.06
C LEU A 119 -14.60 4.92 -18.77
N GLY A 120 -14.14 3.79 -19.29
CA GLY A 120 -12.83 3.24 -18.99
C GLY A 120 -11.66 4.19 -19.30
N GLU A 121 -11.72 4.90 -20.43
CA GLU A 121 -10.69 5.88 -20.80
C GLU A 121 -10.74 7.13 -19.89
N HIS A 122 -11.92 7.62 -19.58
CA HIS A 122 -12.11 8.76 -18.69
C HIS A 122 -11.54 8.43 -17.29
N ILE A 123 -11.89 7.27 -16.73
CA ILE A 123 -11.35 6.80 -15.45
C ILE A 123 -9.82 6.83 -15.47
N ARG A 124 -9.18 6.20 -16.47
CA ARG A 124 -7.72 6.15 -16.55
C ARG A 124 -7.08 7.52 -16.63
N LYS A 125 -7.57 8.39 -17.49
CA LYS A 125 -7.00 9.71 -17.69
C LYS A 125 -7.20 10.64 -16.51
N THR A 126 -8.39 10.59 -15.89
CA THR A 126 -8.76 11.51 -14.81
C THR A 126 -8.18 11.06 -13.47
N THR A 127 -8.26 9.75 -13.18
CA THR A 127 -7.90 9.23 -11.86
C THR A 127 -6.51 8.57 -11.80
N GLY A 128 -5.90 8.27 -12.96
CA GLY A 128 -4.66 7.49 -13.04
C GLY A 128 -4.85 6.00 -12.76
N LEU A 129 -6.07 5.54 -12.48
CA LEU A 129 -6.38 4.18 -12.07
C LEU A 129 -6.92 3.35 -13.24
N VAL A 130 -6.76 2.05 -13.15
CA VAL A 130 -7.50 1.11 -14.01
C VAL A 130 -8.91 0.90 -13.44
N PRO A 131 -9.97 0.74 -14.27
CA PRO A 131 -11.28 0.35 -13.76
C PRO A 131 -11.21 -1.02 -13.08
N ASP A 132 -11.42 -1.06 -11.77
CA ASP A 132 -11.39 -2.30 -10.99
C ASP A 132 -12.23 -2.17 -9.70
N ALA A 133 -12.80 -3.29 -9.24
CA ALA A 133 -13.51 -3.40 -7.96
C ALA A 133 -12.61 -3.15 -6.73
N TYR A 134 -11.31 -3.05 -6.91
CA TYR A 134 -10.33 -2.69 -5.89
C TYR A 134 -10.64 -1.31 -5.27
N PHE A 135 -11.01 -0.33 -6.08
CA PHE A 135 -11.17 1.07 -5.68
C PHE A 135 -12.53 1.36 -5.04
N SER A 136 -12.64 2.50 -4.33
CA SER A 136 -13.80 2.81 -3.46
C SER A 136 -15.10 3.07 -4.21
N ALA A 137 -15.06 3.68 -5.42
CA ALA A 137 -16.23 4.21 -6.12
C ALA A 137 -17.39 3.22 -6.27
N THR A 138 -17.09 2.00 -6.76
CA THR A 138 -18.11 0.97 -6.96
C THR A 138 -18.64 0.42 -5.64
N LYS A 139 -17.84 0.44 -4.56
CA LYS A 139 -18.26 0.03 -3.22
C LYS A 139 -19.23 1.04 -2.61
N ILE A 140 -18.98 2.35 -2.80
CA ILE A 140 -19.91 3.41 -2.39
C ILE A 140 -21.25 3.21 -3.09
N LYS A 141 -21.22 3.08 -4.43
CA LYS A 141 -22.44 2.86 -5.22
C LYS A 141 -23.20 1.63 -4.73
N TRP A 142 -22.49 0.52 -4.51
CA TRP A 142 -23.11 -0.72 -4.03
C TRP A 142 -23.82 -0.50 -2.69
N LEU A 143 -23.19 0.16 -1.73
CA LEU A 143 -23.81 0.47 -0.44
C LEU A 143 -25.03 1.36 -0.57
N LEU A 144 -24.97 2.39 -1.42
CA LEU A 144 -26.10 3.28 -1.67
C LEU A 144 -27.29 2.57 -2.36
N ASP A 145 -27.01 1.54 -3.15
CA ASP A 145 -28.03 0.73 -3.84
C ASP A 145 -28.67 -0.33 -2.92
N HIS A 146 -27.93 -0.82 -1.90
CA HIS A 146 -28.36 -1.99 -1.09
C HIS A 146 -28.80 -1.62 0.33
N VAL A 147 -28.44 -0.44 0.83
CA VAL A 147 -28.95 0.04 2.13
C VAL A 147 -30.15 0.93 1.91
N GLU A 148 -31.31 0.53 2.45
CA GLU A 148 -32.59 1.23 2.26
C GLU A 148 -32.49 2.71 2.65
N GLY A 149 -32.90 3.58 1.75
CA GLY A 149 -32.94 5.03 1.94
C GLY A 149 -31.56 5.71 2.02
N ALA A 150 -30.46 4.96 1.89
CA ALA A 150 -29.11 5.52 2.04
C ALA A 150 -28.81 6.62 1.02
N ARG A 151 -29.20 6.42 -0.25
CA ARG A 151 -28.95 7.39 -1.32
C ARG A 151 -29.64 8.73 -1.08
N GLU A 152 -30.92 8.71 -0.71
CA GLU A 152 -31.67 9.96 -0.44
C GLU A 152 -31.13 10.67 0.81
N ARG A 153 -30.73 9.91 1.81
CA ARG A 153 -30.07 10.46 3.01
C ARG A 153 -28.70 11.05 2.68
N ALA A 154 -27.94 10.41 1.79
CA ALA A 154 -26.66 10.92 1.32
C ALA A 154 -26.82 12.24 0.53
N ARG A 155 -27.86 12.35 -0.33
CA ARG A 155 -28.20 13.60 -1.04
C ARG A 155 -28.50 14.75 -0.08
N ARG A 156 -29.09 14.45 1.08
CA ARG A 156 -29.34 15.46 2.13
C ARG A 156 -28.11 15.71 3.04
N GLY A 157 -26.99 15.04 2.78
CA GLY A 157 -25.77 15.15 3.59
C GLY A 157 -25.86 14.49 4.98
N GLU A 158 -26.83 13.60 5.18
CA GLU A 158 -27.04 12.86 6.43
C GLU A 158 -26.16 11.62 6.54
N ILE A 159 -25.70 11.09 5.41
CA ILE A 159 -24.72 9.98 5.32
C ILE A 159 -23.40 10.54 4.81
N LEU A 160 -22.33 10.17 5.47
CA LEU A 160 -20.96 10.49 5.08
C LEU A 160 -20.24 9.27 4.56
N PHE A 161 -19.32 9.51 3.61
CA PHE A 161 -18.33 8.54 3.13
C PHE A 161 -16.96 8.90 3.66
N GLY A 162 -16.16 7.86 3.91
CA GLY A 162 -14.72 7.98 4.10
C GLY A 162 -14.00 6.67 3.82
N THR A 163 -12.74 6.79 3.49
CA THR A 163 -11.76 5.74 3.66
C THR A 163 -11.37 5.67 5.15
N VAL A 164 -10.52 4.73 5.51
CA VAL A 164 -10.23 4.45 6.93
C VAL A 164 -9.61 5.65 7.66
N ASP A 165 -8.77 6.45 6.98
CA ASP A 165 -8.22 7.71 7.50
C ASP A 165 -9.31 8.70 7.91
N THR A 166 -10.28 8.94 7.03
CA THR A 166 -11.41 9.84 7.29
C THR A 166 -12.25 9.35 8.48
N TRP A 167 -12.49 8.03 8.55
CA TRP A 167 -13.21 7.43 9.67
C TRP A 167 -12.47 7.63 11.00
N LEU A 168 -11.16 7.36 11.05
CA LEU A 168 -10.34 7.57 12.24
C LEU A 168 -10.28 9.03 12.65
N LEU A 169 -10.08 9.95 11.67
CA LEU A 169 -10.09 11.38 11.91
C LEU A 169 -11.44 11.86 12.48
N TRP A 170 -12.54 11.40 11.88
CA TRP A 170 -13.89 11.68 12.37
C TRP A 170 -14.08 11.25 13.82
N LYS A 171 -13.66 10.03 14.17
CA LYS A 171 -13.78 9.48 15.51
C LYS A 171 -12.88 10.20 16.52
N LEU A 172 -11.62 10.48 16.17
CA LEU A 172 -10.66 11.18 17.03
C LEU A 172 -11.04 12.63 17.31
N THR A 173 -11.75 13.27 16.39
CA THR A 173 -12.23 14.66 16.53
C THR A 173 -13.65 14.77 17.10
N GLY A 174 -14.25 13.65 17.51
CA GLY A 174 -15.63 13.64 18.03
C GLY A 174 -16.68 14.06 17.01
N GLY A 175 -16.45 13.81 15.72
CA GLY A 175 -17.38 14.16 14.63
C GLY A 175 -17.23 15.59 14.11
N ALA A 176 -16.21 16.32 14.51
CA ALA A 176 -16.02 17.72 14.10
C ALA A 176 -15.38 17.88 12.72
N VAL A 177 -14.60 16.88 12.25
CA VAL A 177 -13.80 17.00 11.01
C VAL A 177 -14.12 15.86 10.06
N HIS A 178 -14.54 16.18 8.82
CA HIS A 178 -14.81 15.25 7.74
C HIS A 178 -13.90 15.57 6.56
N VAL A 179 -12.67 15.04 6.60
CA VAL A 179 -11.58 15.36 5.68
C VAL A 179 -10.83 14.07 5.34
N THR A 180 -10.30 13.98 4.13
CA THR A 180 -9.30 12.99 3.69
C THR A 180 -8.08 13.71 3.13
N ASP A 181 -7.00 12.99 2.89
CA ASP A 181 -5.85 13.54 2.17
C ASP A 181 -5.87 13.18 0.68
N VAL A 182 -5.05 13.90 -0.10
CA VAL A 182 -4.94 13.68 -1.55
C VAL A 182 -4.51 12.26 -1.93
N THR A 183 -3.73 11.56 -1.08
CA THR A 183 -3.27 10.20 -1.38
C THR A 183 -4.40 9.20 -1.27
N ASN A 184 -5.21 9.26 -0.20
CA ASN A 184 -6.39 8.42 -0.04
C ASN A 184 -7.49 8.78 -1.06
N ALA A 185 -7.72 10.07 -1.32
CA ALA A 185 -8.67 10.52 -2.35
C ALA A 185 -8.31 9.93 -3.73
N SER A 186 -7.03 9.92 -4.10
CA SER A 186 -6.56 9.36 -5.38
C SER A 186 -6.83 7.85 -5.55
N ARG A 187 -7.19 7.14 -4.48
CA ARG A 187 -7.50 5.71 -4.50
C ARG A 187 -8.99 5.39 -4.60
N THR A 188 -9.82 6.41 -4.70
CA THR A 188 -11.28 6.23 -4.70
C THR A 188 -11.87 5.91 -6.06
N MET A 189 -11.16 6.17 -7.16
CA MET A 189 -11.68 6.17 -8.55
C MET A 189 -12.79 7.22 -8.76
N LEU A 190 -12.78 8.27 -7.93
CA LEU A 190 -13.68 9.44 -8.03
C LEU A 190 -12.93 10.77 -8.09
N PHE A 191 -11.61 10.74 -7.92
CA PHE A 191 -10.78 11.92 -7.72
C PHE A 191 -9.97 12.23 -8.97
N ASP A 192 -10.09 13.47 -9.45
CA ASP A 192 -9.28 13.98 -10.55
C ASP A 192 -7.89 14.37 -10.01
N ILE A 193 -6.89 13.57 -10.33
CA ILE A 193 -5.51 13.76 -9.85
C ILE A 193 -4.82 14.97 -10.46
N HIS A 194 -5.36 15.57 -11.54
CA HIS A 194 -4.82 16.76 -12.18
C HIS A 194 -5.37 18.05 -11.56
N ARG A 195 -6.67 18.07 -11.21
CA ARG A 195 -7.33 19.19 -10.57
C ARG A 195 -7.31 19.14 -9.05
N LEU A 196 -6.96 17.97 -8.48
CA LEU A 196 -6.98 17.70 -7.05
C LEU A 196 -8.37 17.94 -6.42
N ASP A 197 -9.42 17.50 -7.11
CA ASP A 197 -10.81 17.58 -6.66
C ASP A 197 -11.61 16.36 -7.15
N TRP A 198 -12.78 16.16 -6.59
CA TRP A 198 -13.71 15.12 -7.01
C TRP A 198 -14.19 15.35 -8.44
N ASP A 199 -14.28 14.29 -9.24
CA ASP A 199 -14.73 14.36 -10.64
C ASP A 199 -16.24 14.23 -10.75
N ASP A 200 -16.90 15.31 -11.19
CA ASP A 200 -18.37 15.38 -11.30
C ASP A 200 -18.93 14.39 -12.33
N THR A 201 -18.17 14.04 -13.39
CA THR A 201 -18.59 13.05 -14.40
C THR A 201 -18.72 11.67 -13.78
N LEU A 202 -17.73 11.25 -12.99
CA LEU A 202 -17.75 9.97 -12.30
C LEU A 202 -18.79 9.94 -11.18
N LEU A 203 -18.96 11.05 -10.44
CA LEU A 203 -20.02 11.16 -9.42
C LEU A 203 -21.40 11.02 -10.04
N GLN A 204 -21.65 11.66 -11.18
CA GLN A 204 -22.93 11.57 -11.91
C GLN A 204 -23.15 10.15 -12.46
N ALA A 205 -22.15 9.55 -13.11
CA ALA A 205 -22.26 8.22 -13.69
C ALA A 205 -22.58 7.13 -12.64
N LEU A 206 -22.02 7.26 -11.44
CA LEU A 206 -22.24 6.34 -10.33
C LEU A 206 -23.40 6.74 -9.42
N ASP A 207 -24.04 7.91 -9.67
CA ASP A 207 -25.07 8.50 -8.83
C ASP A 207 -24.64 8.59 -7.34
N ILE A 208 -23.42 9.13 -7.14
CA ILE A 208 -22.84 9.37 -5.82
C ILE A 208 -22.99 10.84 -5.47
N PRO A 209 -23.75 11.19 -4.41
CA PRO A 209 -23.93 12.58 -4.01
C PRO A 209 -22.64 13.21 -3.49
N ARG A 210 -22.23 14.35 -4.06
CA ARG A 210 -21.03 15.09 -3.60
C ARG A 210 -21.12 15.48 -2.11
N ALA A 211 -22.33 15.70 -1.58
CA ALA A 211 -22.56 16.09 -0.18
C ALA A 211 -22.09 15.06 0.85
N MET A 212 -21.88 13.80 0.45
CA MET A 212 -21.37 12.75 1.33
C MET A 212 -19.84 12.62 1.34
N LEU A 213 -19.15 13.29 0.41
CA LEU A 213 -17.70 13.16 0.25
C LEU A 213 -16.96 14.09 1.21
N PRO A 214 -15.77 13.65 1.73
CA PRO A 214 -14.95 14.50 2.58
C PRO A 214 -14.30 15.65 1.79
N GLU A 215 -13.96 16.72 2.50
CA GLU A 215 -13.01 17.73 1.99
C GLU A 215 -11.64 17.05 1.78
N VAL A 216 -10.94 17.42 0.72
CA VAL A 216 -9.60 16.88 0.42
C VAL A 216 -8.54 17.91 0.77
N ARG A 217 -7.52 17.52 1.52
CA ARG A 217 -6.41 18.38 1.95
C ARG A 217 -5.05 17.73 1.64
N ASP A 218 -4.01 18.53 1.82
CA ASP A 218 -2.62 18.05 1.75
C ASP A 218 -2.37 16.94 2.78
N SER A 219 -1.42 16.06 2.48
CA SER A 219 -1.03 14.95 3.37
C SER A 219 -0.34 15.44 4.65
N SER A 220 0.32 16.62 4.59
CA SER A 220 0.94 17.29 5.74
C SER A 220 0.21 18.59 6.02
N ALA A 221 -0.75 18.56 6.95
CA ALA A 221 -1.56 19.70 7.36
C ALA A 221 -2.21 19.42 8.72
N VAL A 222 -2.50 20.43 9.51
CA VAL A 222 -3.30 20.25 10.73
C VAL A 222 -4.78 20.11 10.36
N TYR A 223 -5.31 18.91 10.54
CA TYR A 223 -6.71 18.57 10.22
C TYR A 223 -7.67 18.90 11.35
N GLY A 224 -7.24 18.68 12.59
CA GLY A 224 -8.03 18.86 13.80
C GLY A 224 -7.22 18.42 15.02
N TYR A 225 -7.91 18.21 16.13
CA TYR A 225 -7.27 17.86 17.41
C TYR A 225 -7.95 16.66 18.04
N ALA A 226 -7.16 15.72 18.53
CA ALA A 226 -7.61 14.66 19.42
C ALA A 226 -7.50 15.10 20.89
N ASP A 227 -8.46 14.70 21.71
CA ASP A 227 -8.39 14.88 23.16
C ASP A 227 -7.81 13.62 23.81
N LEU A 228 -6.60 13.73 24.30
CA LEU A 228 -5.91 12.63 25.01
C LEU A 228 -5.82 12.95 26.50
N GLY A 229 -6.94 12.74 27.21
CA GLY A 229 -7.00 12.96 28.65
C GLY A 229 -6.85 14.45 29.04
N GLY A 230 -7.43 15.35 28.24
CA GLY A 230 -7.39 16.80 28.42
C GLY A 230 -6.29 17.51 27.65
N ALA A 231 -5.32 16.79 27.08
CA ALA A 231 -4.34 17.37 26.17
C ALA A 231 -4.90 17.38 24.72
N LYS A 232 -4.91 18.55 24.09
CA LYS A 232 -5.34 18.74 22.70
C LYS A 232 -4.14 18.50 21.78
N VAL A 233 -4.06 17.30 21.20
CA VAL A 233 -2.96 16.90 20.32
C VAL A 233 -3.40 17.07 18.85
N PRO A 234 -2.65 17.83 18.00
CA PRO A 234 -3.01 18.01 16.61
C PRO A 234 -2.88 16.69 15.84
N ILE A 235 -3.85 16.41 14.97
CA ILE A 235 -3.77 15.38 13.93
C ILE A 235 -3.27 16.09 12.69
N ALA A 236 -2.04 15.80 12.24
CA ALA A 236 -1.33 16.67 11.33
C ALA A 236 -0.65 15.98 10.13
N GLY A 237 -0.77 14.66 10.02
CA GLY A 237 -0.30 13.88 8.88
C GLY A 237 -1.27 12.78 8.52
N ILE A 238 -1.63 12.66 7.26
CA ILE A 238 -2.46 11.56 6.74
C ILE A 238 -1.89 11.10 5.40
N ALA A 239 -1.71 9.79 5.23
CA ALA A 239 -1.41 9.19 3.93
C ALA A 239 -1.83 7.71 3.88
N GLY A 240 -2.22 7.25 2.70
CA GLY A 240 -2.37 5.82 2.44
C GLY A 240 -1.08 5.04 2.73
N ASP A 241 -1.19 3.79 3.13
CA ASP A 241 -0.07 2.98 3.64
C ASP A 241 1.15 2.93 2.70
N GLN A 242 0.93 2.75 1.40
CA GLN A 242 2.01 2.65 0.43
C GLN A 242 2.67 4.00 0.15
N GLN A 243 1.88 5.08 0.13
CA GLN A 243 2.37 6.45 0.01
C GLN A 243 3.14 6.87 1.28
N ALA A 244 2.62 6.54 2.45
CA ALA A 244 3.32 6.77 3.71
C ALA A 244 4.66 6.03 3.73
N ALA A 245 4.72 4.76 3.29
CA ALA A 245 5.97 4.03 3.18
C ALA A 245 6.97 4.67 2.19
N LEU A 246 6.50 5.18 1.05
CA LEU A 246 7.34 5.92 0.10
C LEU A 246 7.94 7.18 0.76
N PHE A 247 7.12 7.92 1.51
CA PHE A 247 7.55 9.10 2.25
C PHE A 247 8.51 8.76 3.40
N GLY A 248 8.21 7.72 4.18
CA GLY A 248 9.07 7.22 5.26
C GLY A 248 10.41 6.68 4.78
N GLN A 249 10.45 6.16 3.56
CA GLN A 249 11.69 5.80 2.86
C GLN A 249 12.42 7.02 2.27
N THR A 250 11.91 8.23 2.47
CA THR A 250 12.48 9.48 1.93
C THR A 250 12.70 9.47 0.41
N CYS A 251 11.81 8.82 -0.34
CA CYS A 251 11.82 8.79 -1.80
C CYS A 251 11.16 10.07 -2.34
N PHE A 252 11.88 11.20 -2.27
CA PHE A 252 11.36 12.54 -2.54
C PHE A 252 11.67 13.08 -3.95
N ALA A 253 12.39 12.32 -4.75
CA ALA A 253 12.79 12.75 -6.09
C ALA A 253 12.42 11.72 -7.17
N PRO A 254 12.18 12.16 -8.42
CA PRO A 254 11.91 11.24 -9.54
C PRO A 254 12.99 10.15 -9.67
N GLY A 255 12.54 8.91 -9.87
CA GLY A 255 13.39 7.72 -9.97
C GLY A 255 13.83 7.14 -8.62
N GLU A 256 13.45 7.75 -7.48
CA GLU A 256 13.57 7.12 -6.17
C GLU A 256 12.34 6.23 -5.93
N ALA A 257 12.57 4.99 -5.51
CA ALA A 257 11.52 4.00 -5.36
C ALA A 257 11.69 3.18 -4.09
N LYS A 258 10.55 2.72 -3.57
CA LYS A 258 10.51 1.74 -2.49
C LYS A 258 9.75 0.49 -2.92
N ASN A 259 10.12 -0.65 -2.37
CA ASN A 259 9.34 -1.87 -2.46
C ASN A 259 9.12 -2.47 -1.07
N THR A 260 7.86 -2.67 -0.71
CA THR A 260 7.48 -3.37 0.52
C THR A 260 7.32 -4.84 0.22
N TYR A 261 8.20 -5.68 0.77
CA TYR A 261 8.22 -7.12 0.60
C TYR A 261 7.38 -7.80 1.70
N GLY A 262 6.10 -7.95 1.45
CA GLY A 262 5.13 -8.61 2.32
C GLY A 262 4.62 -9.93 1.73
N THR A 263 3.36 -10.27 1.99
CA THR A 263 2.64 -11.37 1.33
C THR A 263 2.65 -11.21 -0.18
N GLY A 264 2.36 -9.99 -0.66
CA GLY A 264 2.70 -9.50 -1.99
C GLY A 264 3.85 -8.49 -1.91
N CYS A 265 4.21 -7.88 -3.06
CA CYS A 265 5.12 -6.75 -3.07
C CYS A 265 4.41 -5.52 -3.65
N PHE A 266 4.66 -4.36 -3.03
CA PHE A 266 4.11 -3.08 -3.47
C PHE A 266 5.25 -2.12 -3.78
N LEU A 267 5.47 -1.90 -5.07
CA LEU A 267 6.50 -1.03 -5.59
C LEU A 267 5.90 0.33 -5.96
N LEU A 268 6.46 1.40 -5.40
CA LEU A 268 6.14 2.77 -5.78
C LEU A 268 7.41 3.50 -6.19
N MET A 269 7.35 4.19 -7.33
CA MET A 269 8.42 5.07 -7.82
C MET A 269 7.90 6.50 -7.89
N ASN A 270 8.56 7.43 -7.23
CA ASN A 270 8.26 8.86 -7.33
C ASN A 270 8.50 9.34 -8.77
N THR A 271 7.53 10.05 -9.35
CA THR A 271 7.58 10.62 -10.70
C THR A 271 7.64 12.14 -10.72
N GLY A 272 7.65 12.79 -9.55
CA GLY A 272 7.69 14.24 -9.40
C GLY A 272 6.31 14.89 -9.44
N GLU A 273 6.25 16.17 -9.82
CA GLU A 273 5.04 17.01 -9.78
C GLU A 273 4.11 16.81 -11.00
N THR A 274 4.48 15.95 -11.94
CA THR A 274 3.65 15.66 -13.13
C THR A 274 3.22 14.20 -13.12
N PRO A 275 1.91 13.92 -13.22
CA PRO A 275 1.43 12.54 -13.30
C PRO A 275 1.93 11.86 -14.57
N CYS A 276 2.41 10.63 -14.45
CA CYS A 276 2.87 9.82 -15.56
C CYS A 276 1.79 8.81 -15.95
N GLU A 277 1.23 8.92 -17.14
CA GLU A 277 0.27 7.93 -17.65
C GLU A 277 1.03 6.65 -18.04
N SER A 278 0.67 5.53 -17.38
CA SER A 278 1.30 4.24 -17.68
C SER A 278 0.71 3.60 -18.94
N ARG A 279 1.60 3.10 -19.81
CA ARG A 279 1.27 2.26 -20.96
C ARG A 279 1.57 0.78 -20.72
N ASN A 280 2.18 0.47 -19.59
CA ASN A 280 2.57 -0.87 -19.19
C ASN A 280 1.70 -1.44 -18.05
N GLY A 281 0.48 -0.89 -17.87
CA GLY A 281 -0.48 -1.41 -16.90
C GLY A 281 -0.19 -1.07 -15.44
N LEU A 282 0.66 -0.08 -15.18
CA LEU A 282 0.87 0.44 -13.83
C LEU A 282 -0.22 1.43 -13.45
N ILE A 283 -0.29 1.76 -12.17
CA ILE A 283 -1.25 2.72 -11.63
C ILE A 283 -0.51 4.04 -11.36
N THR A 284 -1.09 5.15 -11.79
CA THR A 284 -0.66 6.48 -11.37
C THR A 284 -1.45 6.89 -10.14
N THR A 285 -0.75 7.35 -9.10
CA THR A 285 -1.36 7.75 -7.83
C THR A 285 -0.70 9.03 -7.30
N VAL A 286 -1.39 9.77 -6.44
CA VAL A 286 -0.75 10.89 -5.72
C VAL A 286 0.15 10.31 -4.64
N ALA A 287 1.41 10.72 -4.62
CA ALA A 287 2.42 10.24 -3.67
C ALA A 287 2.36 11.01 -2.34
N ALA A 288 2.17 12.31 -2.41
CA ALA A 288 1.99 13.20 -1.26
C ALA A 288 1.46 14.56 -1.71
N GLY A 289 0.75 15.24 -0.81
CA GLY A 289 0.39 16.66 -0.94
C GLY A 289 1.09 17.47 0.16
N LEU A 290 1.82 18.51 -0.25
CA LEU A 290 2.50 19.41 0.66
C LEU A 290 2.45 20.85 0.14
N ASN A 291 2.06 21.79 0.99
CA ASN A 291 2.03 23.23 0.67
C ASN A 291 1.23 23.56 -0.62
N GLY A 292 0.11 22.86 -0.83
CA GLY A 292 -0.76 23.03 -2.00
C GLY A 292 -0.22 22.44 -3.31
N ARG A 293 0.82 21.59 -3.24
CA ARG A 293 1.38 20.87 -4.39
C ARG A 293 1.29 19.38 -4.20
N ALA A 294 0.93 18.67 -5.26
CA ALA A 294 0.93 17.22 -5.29
C ALA A 294 2.18 16.69 -5.98
N GLU A 295 2.71 15.60 -5.45
CA GLU A 295 3.68 14.74 -6.13
C GLU A 295 3.00 13.42 -6.47
N TYR A 296 3.50 12.77 -7.53
CA TYR A 296 2.90 11.57 -8.08
C TYR A 296 3.87 10.40 -8.01
N ALA A 297 3.30 9.20 -8.07
CA ALA A 297 4.06 7.96 -8.17
C ALA A 297 3.40 7.00 -9.16
N LEU A 298 4.22 6.18 -9.82
CA LEU A 298 3.76 4.95 -10.44
C LEU A 298 3.76 3.84 -9.39
N GLU A 299 2.69 3.06 -9.36
CA GLU A 299 2.52 1.91 -8.47
C GLU A 299 2.36 0.63 -9.29
N GLY A 300 3.11 -0.40 -8.92
CA GLY A 300 2.95 -1.77 -9.39
C GLY A 300 2.88 -2.74 -8.24
N SER A 301 2.03 -3.76 -8.37
CA SER A 301 1.82 -4.76 -7.33
C SER A 301 2.19 -6.16 -7.83
N VAL A 302 2.97 -6.87 -7.04
CA VAL A 302 3.21 -8.32 -7.16
C VAL A 302 2.24 -9.01 -6.22
N PHE A 303 1.33 -9.82 -6.74
CA PHE A 303 0.28 -10.45 -5.92
C PHE A 303 0.85 -11.53 -4.98
N VAL A 304 1.85 -12.27 -5.45
CA VAL A 304 2.48 -13.36 -4.71
C VAL A 304 3.97 -13.05 -4.51
N GLY A 305 4.27 -12.36 -3.41
CA GLY A 305 5.62 -12.13 -2.91
C GLY A 305 6.01 -13.20 -1.87
N GLY A 306 6.14 -12.82 -0.61
CA GLY A 306 6.42 -13.75 0.49
C GLY A 306 5.42 -14.91 0.64
N ALA A 307 4.22 -14.78 0.07
CA ALA A 307 3.22 -15.85 0.04
C ALA A 307 3.73 -17.13 -0.64
N VAL A 308 4.66 -17.06 -1.60
CA VAL A 308 5.25 -18.25 -2.22
C VAL A 308 6.09 -19.05 -1.20
N ILE A 309 6.77 -18.35 -0.28
CA ILE A 309 7.57 -18.98 0.78
C ILE A 309 6.64 -19.60 1.84
N GLN A 310 5.53 -18.93 2.17
CA GLN A 310 4.51 -19.48 3.05
C GLN A 310 3.90 -20.75 2.44
N TRP A 311 3.59 -20.74 1.15
CA TRP A 311 3.09 -21.92 0.44
C TRP A 311 4.09 -23.10 0.47
N LEU A 312 5.38 -22.85 0.28
CA LEU A 312 6.41 -23.89 0.42
C LEU A 312 6.47 -24.44 1.84
N ARG A 313 6.23 -23.62 2.86
CA ARG A 313 6.21 -24.03 4.27
C ARG A 313 4.94 -24.79 4.60
N ASP A 314 3.77 -24.22 4.30
CA ASP A 314 2.48 -24.67 4.84
C ASP A 314 1.89 -25.85 4.03
N GLU A 315 2.02 -25.81 2.71
CA GLU A 315 1.42 -26.81 1.83
C GLU A 315 2.42 -27.89 1.41
N LEU A 316 3.60 -27.50 0.91
CA LEU A 316 4.61 -28.47 0.45
C LEU A 316 5.50 -29.00 1.58
N ARG A 317 5.50 -28.36 2.74
CA ARG A 317 6.33 -28.78 3.90
C ARG A 317 7.84 -28.84 3.58
N PHE A 318 8.32 -27.99 2.69
CA PHE A 318 9.73 -27.90 2.33
C PHE A 318 10.56 -27.12 3.35
N LEU A 319 9.88 -26.30 4.16
CA LEU A 319 10.43 -25.43 5.19
C LEU A 319 9.70 -25.67 6.51
N THR A 320 10.40 -25.51 7.63
CA THR A 320 9.79 -25.47 8.96
C THR A 320 9.33 -24.03 9.27
N GLU A 321 10.20 -23.06 9.00
CA GLU A 321 9.92 -21.65 9.16
C GLU A 321 10.28 -20.88 7.88
N SER A 322 9.57 -19.79 7.59
CA SER A 322 9.83 -18.99 6.38
C SER A 322 11.25 -18.42 6.34
N ARG A 323 11.83 -18.10 7.50
CA ARG A 323 13.23 -17.62 7.60
C ARG A 323 14.29 -18.64 7.18
N ASP A 324 13.95 -19.94 7.14
CA ASP A 324 14.88 -20.99 6.72
C ASP A 324 15.12 -20.98 5.20
N ALA A 325 14.31 -20.22 4.44
CA ALA A 325 14.40 -20.16 2.99
C ALA A 325 15.76 -19.66 2.52
N GLU A 326 16.31 -18.62 3.15
CA GLU A 326 17.66 -18.09 2.87
C GLU A 326 18.73 -19.18 2.99
N TYR A 327 18.73 -19.90 4.11
CA TYR A 327 19.70 -20.98 4.35
C TYR A 327 19.63 -22.08 3.29
N TYR A 328 18.43 -22.50 2.88
CA TYR A 328 18.28 -23.54 1.86
C TYR A 328 18.64 -23.03 0.46
N ALA A 329 18.30 -21.79 0.12
CA ALA A 329 18.65 -21.20 -1.18
C ALA A 329 20.18 -21.12 -1.37
N GLN A 330 20.93 -20.86 -0.30
CA GLN A 330 22.39 -20.77 -0.32
C GLN A 330 23.10 -22.14 -0.40
N LYS A 331 22.38 -23.26 -0.20
CA LYS A 331 22.95 -24.62 -0.31
C LYS A 331 23.20 -25.09 -1.74
N VAL A 332 22.71 -24.36 -2.72
CA VAL A 332 22.89 -24.64 -4.14
C VAL A 332 23.47 -23.42 -4.84
N ALA A 333 24.33 -23.65 -5.81
CA ALA A 333 25.02 -22.57 -6.53
C ALA A 333 24.04 -21.73 -7.40
N ASP A 334 23.00 -22.39 -7.92
CA ASP A 334 21.93 -21.80 -8.73
C ASP A 334 20.67 -22.67 -8.65
N THR A 335 19.63 -22.33 -9.42
CA THR A 335 18.39 -23.12 -9.47
C THR A 335 18.47 -24.40 -10.30
N GLY A 336 19.62 -24.69 -10.93
CA GLY A 336 19.73 -25.80 -11.88
C GLY A 336 18.84 -25.64 -13.11
N GLY A 337 18.52 -24.41 -13.50
CA GLY A 337 17.61 -24.08 -14.61
C GLY A 337 16.12 -24.16 -14.24
N VAL A 338 15.79 -24.31 -12.95
CA VAL A 338 14.40 -24.32 -12.47
C VAL A 338 13.90 -22.88 -12.31
N TYR A 339 12.69 -22.61 -12.81
CA TYR A 339 11.94 -21.39 -12.58
C TYR A 339 10.58 -21.72 -11.97
N LEU A 340 10.18 -20.93 -10.97
CA LEU A 340 8.85 -21.00 -10.37
C LEU A 340 8.14 -19.69 -10.68
N VAL A 341 7.00 -19.76 -11.37
CA VAL A 341 6.11 -18.61 -11.58
C VAL A 341 4.95 -18.72 -10.59
N PRO A 342 4.87 -17.87 -9.56
CA PRO A 342 3.88 -18.03 -8.49
C PRO A 342 2.55 -17.36 -8.83
N ALA A 343 1.99 -17.63 -10.02
CA ALA A 343 0.72 -17.06 -10.48
C ALA A 343 -0.51 -17.76 -9.82
N PHE A 344 -0.53 -17.88 -8.49
CA PHE A 344 -1.58 -18.64 -7.77
C PHE A 344 -2.98 -18.03 -7.96
N THR A 345 -3.05 -16.71 -8.13
CA THR A 345 -4.28 -15.94 -8.36
C THR A 345 -4.23 -15.14 -9.67
N GLY A 346 -3.44 -15.59 -10.63
CA GLY A 346 -3.11 -14.86 -11.85
C GLY A 346 -1.86 -13.99 -11.69
N LEU A 347 -1.55 -13.23 -12.73
CA LEU A 347 -0.43 -12.28 -12.79
C LEU A 347 -0.96 -10.84 -12.79
N GLY A 348 -0.38 -9.99 -11.96
CA GLY A 348 -0.61 -8.55 -11.95
C GLY A 348 0.20 -7.82 -13.03
N ALA A 349 0.49 -6.54 -12.81
CA ALA A 349 1.32 -5.75 -13.69
C ALA A 349 2.71 -6.38 -13.90
N PRO A 350 3.30 -6.29 -15.10
CA PRO A 350 2.77 -5.70 -16.32
C PRO A 350 1.90 -6.65 -17.17
N TYR A 351 1.68 -7.88 -16.75
CA TYR A 351 1.09 -8.96 -17.55
C TYR A 351 -0.45 -8.94 -17.61
N TRP A 352 -1.11 -8.62 -16.46
CA TRP A 352 -2.57 -8.58 -16.30
C TRP A 352 -3.29 -9.81 -16.84
N ASP A 353 -2.82 -11.00 -16.44
CA ASP A 353 -3.40 -12.28 -16.84
C ASP A 353 -4.05 -12.99 -15.66
N MET A 354 -5.37 -12.85 -15.54
CA MET A 354 -6.17 -13.51 -14.50
C MET A 354 -6.28 -15.03 -14.69
N TYR A 355 -5.98 -15.53 -15.90
CA TYR A 355 -6.03 -16.95 -16.24
C TYR A 355 -4.68 -17.65 -16.08
N ALA A 356 -3.61 -16.94 -15.86
CA ALA A 356 -2.33 -17.52 -15.50
C ALA A 356 -2.44 -18.35 -14.22
N ARG A 357 -1.68 -19.45 -14.13
CA ARG A 357 -1.57 -20.28 -12.91
C ARG A 357 -0.12 -20.57 -12.61
N GLY A 358 0.15 -20.91 -11.32
CA GLY A 358 1.47 -21.27 -10.86
C GLY A 358 2.12 -22.33 -11.73
N CYS A 359 3.39 -22.12 -12.07
CA CYS A 359 4.15 -23.00 -12.94
C CYS A 359 5.54 -23.25 -12.38
N LEU A 360 5.96 -24.51 -12.34
CA LEU A 360 7.31 -24.95 -12.01
C LEU A 360 7.92 -25.64 -13.24
N ILE A 361 8.96 -25.06 -13.82
CA ILE A 361 9.53 -25.51 -15.08
C ILE A 361 11.05 -25.69 -14.97
N GLY A 362 11.66 -26.53 -15.83
CA GLY A 362 13.09 -26.79 -15.83
C GLY A 362 13.53 -27.93 -14.90
N LEU A 363 12.59 -28.74 -14.41
CA LEU A 363 12.89 -29.88 -13.54
C LEU A 363 13.70 -30.95 -14.26
N THR A 364 14.71 -31.46 -13.59
CA THR A 364 15.49 -32.64 -13.99
C THR A 364 15.54 -33.65 -12.85
N ARG A 365 16.05 -34.87 -13.11
CA ARG A 365 16.21 -35.84 -12.04
C ARG A 365 17.15 -35.37 -10.91
N GLY A 366 18.04 -34.43 -11.18
CA GLY A 366 18.93 -33.84 -10.20
C GLY A 366 18.33 -32.70 -9.39
N THR A 367 17.11 -32.27 -9.71
CA THR A 367 16.46 -31.20 -8.98
C THR A 367 16.11 -31.62 -7.55
N ARG A 368 16.53 -30.82 -6.59
CA ARG A 368 16.26 -31.02 -5.16
C ARG A 368 15.38 -29.90 -4.63
N ARG A 369 14.85 -30.07 -3.42
CA ARG A 369 14.01 -29.04 -2.78
C ARG A 369 14.71 -27.69 -2.64
N GLU A 370 16.03 -27.69 -2.43
CA GLU A 370 16.84 -26.46 -2.32
C GLU A 370 16.78 -25.64 -3.61
N HIS A 371 16.79 -26.28 -4.79
CA HIS A 371 16.62 -25.59 -6.07
C HIS A 371 15.23 -24.96 -6.20
N ILE A 372 14.18 -25.64 -5.71
CA ILE A 372 12.80 -25.14 -5.75
C ILE A 372 12.63 -23.95 -4.78
N ILE A 373 13.17 -24.06 -3.56
CA ILE A 373 13.14 -22.98 -2.57
C ILE A 373 13.87 -21.75 -3.12
N ARG A 374 15.04 -21.94 -3.72
CA ARG A 374 15.78 -20.85 -4.36
C ARG A 374 15.01 -20.24 -5.53
N ALA A 375 14.43 -21.05 -6.41
CA ALA A 375 13.61 -20.56 -7.51
C ALA A 375 12.39 -19.75 -7.03
N ALA A 376 11.80 -20.11 -5.89
CA ALA A 376 10.72 -19.35 -5.27
C ALA A 376 11.20 -17.97 -4.77
N GLN A 377 12.36 -17.88 -4.13
CA GLN A 377 12.93 -16.59 -3.73
C GLN A 377 13.31 -15.73 -4.94
N GLU A 378 13.99 -16.33 -5.92
CA GLU A 378 14.35 -15.64 -7.17
C GLU A 378 13.11 -15.12 -7.91
N SER A 379 11.98 -15.85 -7.85
CA SER A 379 10.72 -15.42 -8.50
C SER A 379 10.17 -14.11 -7.94
N ILE A 380 10.37 -13.83 -6.66
CA ILE A 380 9.98 -12.56 -6.05
C ILE A 380 10.78 -11.42 -6.68
N ALA A 381 12.10 -11.60 -6.80
CA ALA A 381 12.98 -10.59 -7.38
C ALA A 381 12.73 -10.37 -8.87
N TYR A 382 12.45 -11.40 -9.64
CA TYR A 382 12.10 -11.28 -11.07
C TYR A 382 10.82 -10.48 -11.27
N GLN A 383 9.76 -10.75 -10.51
CA GLN A 383 8.50 -10.01 -10.61
C GLN A 383 8.71 -8.51 -10.28
N VAL A 384 9.52 -8.19 -9.28
CA VAL A 384 9.88 -6.80 -8.94
C VAL A 384 10.69 -6.17 -10.08
N ALA A 385 11.61 -6.91 -10.71
CA ALA A 385 12.36 -6.42 -11.86
C ALA A 385 11.47 -6.09 -13.06
N ASP A 386 10.45 -6.92 -13.34
CA ASP A 386 9.47 -6.65 -14.39
C ASP A 386 8.72 -5.32 -14.15
N LEU A 387 8.34 -5.05 -12.87
CA LEU A 387 7.71 -3.78 -12.50
C LEU A 387 8.65 -2.59 -12.67
N VAL A 388 9.89 -2.70 -12.21
CA VAL A 388 10.89 -1.62 -12.35
C VAL A 388 11.12 -1.31 -13.83
N GLN A 389 11.31 -2.32 -14.67
CA GLN A 389 11.46 -2.13 -16.12
C GLN A 389 10.24 -1.46 -16.75
N ALA A 390 9.02 -1.80 -16.31
CA ALA A 390 7.81 -1.15 -16.77
C ALA A 390 7.78 0.33 -16.35
N MET A 391 8.17 0.65 -15.11
CA MET A 391 8.25 2.02 -14.59
C MET A 391 9.29 2.85 -15.34
N GLU A 392 10.48 2.30 -15.59
CA GLU A 392 11.53 2.98 -16.36
C GLU A 392 11.09 3.25 -17.81
N ARG A 393 10.38 2.31 -18.44
CA ARG A 393 9.82 2.51 -19.79
C ARG A 393 8.74 3.60 -19.84
N ASP A 394 7.88 3.67 -18.84
CA ASP A 394 6.79 4.66 -18.79
C ASP A 394 7.30 6.06 -18.44
N THR A 395 8.22 6.17 -17.50
CA THR A 395 8.75 7.46 -17.03
C THR A 395 9.92 8.00 -17.85
N GLY A 396 10.67 7.13 -18.51
CA GLY A 396 11.97 7.47 -19.11
C GLY A 396 13.05 7.79 -18.05
N VAL A 397 12.76 7.57 -16.76
CA VAL A 397 13.68 7.87 -15.65
C VAL A 397 14.21 6.55 -15.10
N PRO A 398 15.54 6.34 -15.05
CA PRO A 398 16.12 5.14 -14.48
C PRO A 398 15.94 5.11 -12.95
N LEU A 399 15.74 3.91 -12.40
CA LEU A 399 15.78 3.66 -10.97
C LEU A 399 17.17 4.03 -10.42
N LYS A 400 17.24 4.88 -9.40
CA LYS A 400 18.50 5.26 -8.76
C LYS A 400 18.99 4.16 -7.82
N ALA A 401 18.12 3.75 -6.91
CA ALA A 401 18.32 2.64 -5.97
C ALA A 401 16.94 2.20 -5.49
N LEU A 402 16.80 0.92 -5.14
CA LEU A 402 15.56 0.40 -4.56
C LEU A 402 15.66 0.40 -3.04
N ARG A 403 14.76 1.08 -2.37
CA ARG A 403 14.62 1.01 -0.90
C ARG A 403 13.66 -0.09 -0.53
N ALA A 404 14.12 -1.05 0.27
CA ALA A 404 13.42 -2.26 0.60
C ALA A 404 12.97 -2.27 2.08
N ASP A 405 11.70 -2.54 2.31
CA ASP A 405 11.12 -2.78 3.64
C ASP A 405 10.17 -3.98 3.63
N GLY A 406 9.45 -4.19 4.73
CA GLY A 406 8.60 -5.36 4.91
C GLY A 406 9.33 -6.58 5.44
N GLY A 407 8.57 -7.63 5.78
CA GLY A 407 9.10 -8.81 6.47
C GLY A 407 10.15 -9.58 5.70
N ALA A 408 9.98 -9.78 4.38
CA ALA A 408 10.89 -10.56 3.55
C ALA A 408 12.16 -9.77 3.17
N SER A 409 12.23 -8.45 3.40
CA SER A 409 13.47 -7.68 3.22
C SER A 409 14.58 -8.06 4.21
N ARG A 410 14.27 -8.88 5.22
CA ARG A 410 15.25 -9.43 6.16
C ARG A 410 16.13 -10.50 5.53
N ASP A 411 15.65 -11.17 4.50
CA ASP A 411 16.36 -12.22 3.77
C ASP A 411 17.49 -11.61 2.92
N GLY A 412 18.74 -11.84 3.33
CA GLY A 412 19.92 -11.28 2.68
C GLY A 412 20.15 -11.86 1.28
N PHE A 413 19.82 -13.14 1.07
CA PHE A 413 19.91 -13.75 -0.25
C PHE A 413 18.93 -13.09 -1.23
N LEU A 414 17.66 -12.92 -0.82
CA LEU A 414 16.66 -12.25 -1.65
C LEU A 414 17.08 -10.81 -2.01
N MET A 415 17.60 -10.05 -1.04
CA MET A 415 18.01 -8.67 -1.27
C MET A 415 19.23 -8.57 -2.19
N GLN A 416 20.22 -9.46 -2.04
CA GLN A 416 21.37 -9.52 -2.94
C GLN A 416 20.94 -9.92 -4.37
N PHE A 417 20.11 -10.96 -4.48
CA PHE A 417 19.60 -11.37 -5.80
C PHE A 417 18.74 -10.29 -6.45
N GLN A 418 17.97 -9.53 -5.64
CA GLN A 418 17.23 -8.39 -6.16
C GLN A 418 18.16 -7.29 -6.72
N ALA A 419 19.26 -6.98 -6.02
CA ALA A 419 20.25 -6.03 -6.51
C ALA A 419 20.87 -6.50 -7.82
N ASP A 420 21.22 -7.78 -7.89
CA ASP A 420 21.83 -8.41 -9.06
C ASP A 420 20.91 -8.37 -10.29
N ILE A 421 19.65 -8.73 -10.14
CA ILE A 421 18.67 -8.77 -11.24
C ILE A 421 18.29 -7.37 -11.71
N LEU A 422 18.22 -6.39 -10.80
CA LEU A 422 17.93 -4.99 -11.14
C LEU A 422 19.14 -4.26 -11.73
N ASP A 423 20.37 -4.73 -11.49
CA ASP A 423 21.59 -3.97 -11.74
C ASP A 423 21.58 -2.61 -11.02
N ARG A 424 21.04 -2.58 -9.84
CA ARG A 424 20.90 -1.39 -8.99
C ARG A 424 21.06 -1.77 -7.53
N SER A 425 21.57 -0.82 -6.73
CA SER A 425 21.66 -1.01 -5.28
C SER A 425 20.28 -1.22 -4.65
N VAL A 426 20.20 -2.15 -3.71
CA VAL A 426 19.08 -2.31 -2.80
C VAL A 426 19.50 -1.82 -1.42
N LEU A 427 18.72 -0.89 -0.85
CA LEU A 427 18.99 -0.24 0.41
C LEU A 427 17.94 -0.64 1.44
N ARG A 428 18.38 -1.15 2.60
CA ARG A 428 17.50 -1.49 3.70
C ARG A 428 17.67 -0.50 4.85
N PRO A 429 16.57 0.11 5.37
CA PRO A 429 16.66 1.07 6.47
C PRO A 429 16.80 0.38 7.83
N VAL A 430 17.34 1.10 8.81
CA VAL A 430 17.35 0.70 10.22
C VAL A 430 15.92 0.62 10.75
N VAL A 431 15.13 1.69 10.55
CA VAL A 431 13.70 1.71 10.92
C VAL A 431 12.89 1.06 9.81
N ARG A 432 12.36 -0.13 10.09
CA ARG A 432 11.62 -0.95 9.11
C ARG A 432 10.13 -0.66 9.07
N GLU A 433 9.61 0.04 10.08
CA GLU A 433 8.22 0.49 10.16
C GLU A 433 8.04 1.79 9.36
N THR A 434 8.44 1.75 8.09
CA THR A 434 8.52 2.91 7.19
C THR A 434 7.16 3.52 6.91
N THR A 435 6.09 2.71 6.94
CA THR A 435 4.70 3.17 6.79
C THR A 435 4.30 4.11 7.94
N ALA A 436 4.48 3.66 9.17
CA ALA A 436 4.19 4.48 10.36
C ALA A 436 5.14 5.70 10.44
N LEU A 437 6.42 5.50 10.08
CA LEU A 437 7.40 6.58 10.04
C LEU A 437 7.02 7.68 9.04
N GLY A 438 6.50 7.31 7.87
CA GLY A 438 6.02 8.25 6.87
C GLY A 438 4.87 9.12 7.38
N ALA A 439 3.90 8.53 8.07
CA ALA A 439 2.83 9.28 8.71
C ALA A 439 3.36 10.21 9.81
N ALA A 440 4.36 9.75 10.58
CA ALA A 440 5.03 10.57 11.57
C ALA A 440 5.76 11.75 10.93
N TYR A 441 6.46 11.54 9.83
CA TYR A 441 7.15 12.60 9.08
C TYR A 441 6.20 13.67 8.58
N LEU A 442 5.08 13.27 7.95
CA LEU A 442 4.07 14.21 7.47
C LEU A 442 3.50 15.04 8.62
N ALA A 443 3.18 14.40 9.76
CA ALA A 443 2.68 15.08 10.93
C ALA A 443 3.73 16.03 11.54
N GLY A 444 4.98 15.59 11.68
CA GLY A 444 6.05 16.37 12.25
C GLY A 444 6.43 17.59 11.40
N LEU A 445 6.41 17.48 10.06
CA LEU A 445 6.57 18.61 9.16
C LEU A 445 5.47 19.67 9.35
N ALA A 446 4.22 19.24 9.46
CA ALA A 446 3.08 20.15 9.60
C ALA A 446 3.12 20.98 10.90
N VAL A 447 3.74 20.46 11.96
CA VAL A 447 3.84 21.14 13.27
C VAL A 447 5.25 21.66 13.58
N GLY A 448 6.20 21.51 12.63
CA GLY A 448 7.55 22.05 12.74
C GLY A 448 8.49 21.30 13.70
N VAL A 449 8.24 20.01 13.95
CA VAL A 449 9.21 19.13 14.65
C VAL A 449 10.41 18.89 13.75
N TRP A 450 10.19 18.65 12.48
CA TRP A 450 11.21 18.66 11.44
C TRP A 450 10.96 19.84 10.49
N ARG A 451 12.03 20.46 10.04
CA ARG A 451 11.98 21.68 9.24
C ARG A 451 11.55 21.44 7.80
N ASP A 452 12.15 20.43 7.16
CA ASP A 452 12.00 20.14 5.75
C ASP A 452 12.37 18.67 5.40
N ARG A 453 12.20 18.30 4.12
CA ARG A 453 12.51 16.97 3.62
C ARG A 453 14.00 16.64 3.62
N GLU A 454 14.88 17.63 3.51
CA GLU A 454 16.33 17.39 3.54
C GLU A 454 16.78 16.99 4.95
N GLU A 455 16.18 17.56 5.98
CA GLU A 455 16.39 17.11 7.36
C GLU A 455 15.95 15.66 7.54
N LEU A 456 14.75 15.29 7.05
CA LEU A 456 14.26 13.91 7.08
C LEU A 456 15.17 12.94 6.32
N ARG A 457 15.69 13.37 5.15
CA ARG A 457 16.65 12.59 4.37
C ARG A 457 17.95 12.35 5.14
N GLY A 458 18.41 13.35 5.87
CA GLY A 458 19.60 13.26 6.74
C GLY A 458 19.42 12.33 7.95
N LEU A 459 18.20 12.18 8.42
CA LEU A 459 17.85 11.27 9.52
C LEU A 459 17.70 9.81 9.07
N TRP A 460 17.40 9.56 7.78
CA TRP A 460 17.25 8.19 7.26
C TRP A 460 18.58 7.43 7.38
N LYS A 461 18.59 6.33 8.13
CA LYS A 461 19.78 5.52 8.38
C LYS A 461 19.69 4.18 7.65
N ARG A 462 20.75 3.82 6.95
CA ARG A 462 20.91 2.55 6.25
C ARG A 462 21.37 1.46 7.22
N ASP A 463 20.64 0.34 7.27
CA ASP A 463 21.04 -0.90 7.95
C ASP A 463 21.96 -1.73 7.04
N ALA A 464 21.57 -1.91 5.78
CA ALA A 464 22.33 -2.66 4.79
C ALA A 464 22.21 -2.07 3.39
N GLU A 465 23.24 -2.31 2.59
CA GLU A 465 23.27 -2.01 1.17
C GLU A 465 23.75 -3.26 0.42
N PHE A 466 23.01 -3.66 -0.59
CA PHE A 466 23.33 -4.75 -1.49
C PHE A 466 23.65 -4.16 -2.85
N GLN A 467 24.91 -4.31 -3.27
CA GLN A 467 25.39 -3.87 -4.57
C GLN A 467 25.24 -4.99 -5.60
N PRO A 468 24.95 -4.69 -6.88
CA PRO A 468 24.92 -5.71 -7.92
C PRO A 468 26.32 -6.31 -8.13
N GLU A 469 26.41 -7.65 -8.07
CA GLU A 469 27.65 -8.40 -8.22
C GLU A 469 27.59 -9.39 -9.40
N MET A 470 26.39 -9.58 -9.97
CA MET A 470 26.15 -10.56 -11.05
C MET A 470 26.72 -10.07 -12.38
N ASP A 471 27.38 -10.98 -13.09
CA ASP A 471 27.80 -10.74 -14.48
C ASP A 471 26.60 -10.38 -15.37
N PRO A 472 26.71 -9.35 -16.23
CA PRO A 472 25.59 -8.88 -17.08
C PRO A 472 25.05 -9.95 -18.04
N ALA A 473 25.90 -10.82 -18.59
CA ALA A 473 25.45 -11.89 -19.49
C ALA A 473 24.67 -12.97 -18.75
N ARG A 474 25.08 -13.26 -17.50
CA ARG A 474 24.33 -14.18 -16.62
C ARG A 474 22.97 -13.57 -16.27
N ARG A 475 22.91 -12.29 -15.90
CA ARG A 475 21.67 -11.59 -15.60
C ARG A 475 20.69 -11.66 -16.76
N GLU A 476 21.15 -11.34 -17.98
CA GLU A 476 20.33 -11.39 -19.18
C GLU A 476 19.79 -12.81 -19.44
N THR A 477 20.63 -13.83 -19.28
CA THR A 477 20.23 -15.23 -19.44
C THR A 477 19.12 -15.62 -18.45
N LEU A 478 19.24 -15.19 -17.18
CA LEU A 478 18.26 -15.47 -16.14
C LEU A 478 16.92 -14.76 -16.42
N LEU A 479 16.95 -13.50 -16.84
CA LEU A 479 15.74 -12.75 -17.21
C LEU A 479 15.04 -13.35 -18.42
N GLN A 480 15.78 -13.75 -19.46
CA GLN A 480 15.21 -14.46 -20.61
C GLN A 480 14.56 -15.78 -20.21
N GLY A 481 15.20 -16.54 -19.30
CA GLY A 481 14.64 -17.76 -18.74
C GLY A 481 13.34 -17.50 -17.96
N TRP A 482 13.33 -16.45 -17.14
CA TRP A 482 12.15 -16.00 -16.40
C TRP A 482 10.99 -15.66 -17.33
N HIS A 483 11.20 -14.80 -18.32
CA HIS A 483 10.15 -14.41 -19.27
C HIS A 483 9.60 -15.62 -20.03
N ARG A 484 10.46 -16.55 -20.44
CA ARG A 484 10.01 -17.82 -21.04
C ARG A 484 9.15 -18.66 -20.11
N ALA A 485 9.47 -18.69 -18.81
CA ALA A 485 8.66 -19.41 -17.80
C ALA A 485 7.29 -18.73 -17.61
N VAL A 486 7.26 -17.41 -17.51
CA VAL A 486 6.01 -16.61 -17.45
C VAL A 486 5.11 -16.92 -18.63
N GLU A 487 5.63 -16.91 -19.88
CA GLU A 487 4.83 -17.24 -21.06
C GLU A 487 4.21 -18.65 -21.02
N ARG A 488 4.82 -19.61 -20.32
CA ARG A 488 4.26 -20.95 -20.14
C ARG A 488 3.14 -21.02 -19.09
N SER A 489 3.07 -20.05 -18.21
CA SER A 489 2.04 -19.96 -17.16
C SER A 489 0.77 -19.21 -17.60
N ARG A 490 0.87 -18.43 -18.68
CA ARG A 490 -0.21 -17.56 -19.16
C ARG A 490 -1.35 -18.34 -19.78
N GLY A 491 -2.58 -17.82 -19.64
CA GLY A 491 -3.78 -18.39 -20.21
C GLY A 491 -4.15 -19.80 -19.75
N TRP A 492 -3.46 -20.35 -18.77
CA TRP A 492 -3.59 -21.77 -18.35
C TRP A 492 -5.02 -22.18 -18.00
N ALA A 493 -5.78 -21.32 -17.34
CA ALA A 493 -7.15 -21.58 -16.92
C ALA A 493 -8.20 -21.19 -17.98
N GLN A 494 -7.79 -20.77 -19.16
CA GLN A 494 -8.66 -20.67 -20.32
C GLN A 494 -8.75 -22.07 -20.93
N GLY A 495 -9.75 -22.85 -20.47
CA GLY A 495 -10.04 -24.17 -21.00
C GLY A 495 -11.15 -24.15 -22.01
#